data_5403768a28a9c4db32d303d7df3a79c9
#
_entry.id   5403768a28a9c4db32d303d7df3a79c9
#
_cell.length_a   1.000
_cell.length_b   1.000
_cell.length_c   1.000
_cell.angle_alpha   90.00
_cell.angle_beta   90.00
_cell.angle_gamma   90.00
#
_symmetry.space_group_name_H-M   'P 1'
#
loop_
_entity.id
_entity.type
_entity.pdbx_description
1 polymer ?
#
loop_
_entity_poly.entity_id
_entity_poly.type
_entity_poly.pdbx_seq_one_letter_code
_entity_poly.pdbx_strand_id
1 'polypeptide(L)'
;MIFCKGDEMKINFDVVKQGFKSVLKVVDAHSPEILTGIGVAGFVTTTVLAVRVTPKAVENIDNEKTRRKHEMIEYLGDNVDEEIKELRIRDAMKLTPIDYIRVTWKEYLPVVIAGTASTVCILGASRINIRRNAALAAACTLSESRFSEYKSKVKELIGDKKEQNVRDQIAKDRIDADPVCDEDVVHTNK
;
A
#
# COMPACT_ATOMS: atom_id res chain seq x y z
N MET A 1 27.56 33.02 -20.56
CA MET A 1 27.03 33.40 -19.24
C MET A 1 25.50 33.35 -19.34
N ILE A 2 24.92 32.14 -19.21
CA ILE A 2 23.47 31.95 -19.20
C ILE A 2 23.17 31.20 -17.91
N PHE A 3 22.63 31.93 -16.94
CA PHE A 3 22.13 31.43 -15.66
C PHE A 3 20.87 30.61 -15.93
N CYS A 4 20.95 29.30 -15.91
CA CYS A 4 19.77 28.47 -15.77
C CYS A 4 19.26 28.58 -14.33
N LYS A 5 18.16 29.34 -14.20
CA LYS A 5 17.38 29.52 -12.99
C LYS A 5 16.71 28.17 -12.69
N GLY A 6 17.33 27.38 -11.82
CA GLY A 6 16.70 26.19 -11.27
C GLY A 6 15.53 26.61 -10.40
N ASP A 7 14.31 26.33 -10.86
CA ASP A 7 13.12 26.37 -10.01
C ASP A 7 13.30 25.29 -8.94
N GLU A 8 13.79 25.69 -7.79
CA GLU A 8 13.72 24.90 -6.57
C GLU A 8 12.23 24.75 -6.21
N MET A 9 11.67 23.61 -6.57
CA MET A 9 10.37 23.21 -6.07
C MET A 9 10.48 23.01 -4.55
N LYS A 10 10.30 24.10 -3.79
CA LYS A 10 10.19 24.07 -2.34
C LYS A 10 8.93 23.29 -2.01
N ILE A 11 9.09 21.98 -1.78
CA ILE A 11 8.03 21.15 -1.22
C ILE A 11 7.73 21.73 0.16
N ASN A 12 6.59 22.40 0.26
CA ASN A 12 6.14 22.97 1.52
C ASN A 12 5.73 21.80 2.43
N PHE A 13 6.64 21.41 3.32
CA PHE A 13 6.48 20.28 4.23
C PHE A 13 5.24 20.43 5.14
N ASP A 14 4.80 21.67 5.36
CA ASP A 14 3.60 21.98 6.15
C ASP A 14 2.31 21.64 5.37
N VAL A 15 2.29 21.79 4.04
CA VAL A 15 1.17 21.37 3.18
C VAL A 15 1.05 19.85 3.16
N VAL A 16 2.18 19.14 3.08
CA VAL A 16 2.21 17.67 3.16
C VAL A 16 1.73 17.18 4.53
N LYS A 17 2.17 17.82 5.61
CA LYS A 17 1.72 17.52 6.99
C LYS A 17 0.24 17.80 7.23
N GLN A 18 -0.27 18.88 6.65
CA GLN A 18 -1.68 19.27 6.76
C GLN A 18 -2.58 18.33 5.94
N GLY A 19 -2.15 17.95 4.73
CA GLY A 19 -2.79 16.93 3.92
C GLY A 19 -2.84 15.57 4.62
N PHE A 20 -1.74 15.16 5.26
CA PHE A 20 -1.67 13.91 6.01
C PHE A 20 -2.59 13.90 7.24
N LYS A 21 -2.70 15.02 7.98
CA LYS A 21 -3.64 15.17 9.10
C LYS A 21 -5.10 15.14 8.65
N SER A 22 -5.40 15.69 7.49
CA SER A 22 -6.76 15.67 6.92
C SER A 22 -7.14 14.26 6.46
N VAL A 23 -6.22 13.53 5.84
CA VAL A 23 -6.42 12.11 5.48
C VAL A 23 -6.63 11.25 6.71
N LEU A 24 -5.86 11.44 7.78
CA LEU A 24 -6.03 10.70 9.04
C LEU A 24 -7.39 10.94 9.71
N LYS A 25 -7.93 12.18 9.66
CA LYS A 25 -9.28 12.48 10.16
C LYS A 25 -10.40 11.83 9.36
N VAL A 26 -10.22 11.74 8.02
CA VAL A 26 -11.16 11.05 7.12
C VAL A 26 -11.13 9.54 7.35
N VAL A 27 -9.98 8.99 7.74
CA VAL A 27 -9.78 7.57 8.06
C VAL A 27 -10.54 7.12 9.31
N ASP A 28 -10.65 7.98 10.32
CA ASP A 28 -11.41 7.66 11.55
C ASP A 28 -12.93 7.65 11.32
N ALA A 29 -13.41 8.36 10.29
CA ALA A 29 -14.83 8.56 10.04
C ALA A 29 -15.41 7.62 8.95
N HIS A 30 -14.59 7.04 8.07
CA HIS A 30 -15.08 6.34 6.87
C HIS A 30 -14.63 4.87 6.81
N SER A 31 -15.41 4.06 6.10
CA SER A 31 -15.20 2.62 5.92
C SER A 31 -13.77 2.30 5.43
N PRO A 32 -13.12 1.23 5.93
CA PRO A 32 -11.80 0.79 5.46
C PRO A 32 -11.75 0.51 3.95
N GLU A 33 -12.90 0.28 3.33
CA GLU A 33 -13.04 0.08 1.89
C GLU A 33 -12.67 1.34 1.10
N ILE A 34 -13.11 2.53 1.55
CA ILE A 34 -12.76 3.81 0.92
C ILE A 34 -11.26 4.07 1.03
N LEU A 35 -10.68 3.75 2.18
CA LEU A 35 -9.25 3.91 2.40
C LEU A 35 -8.41 2.98 1.49
N THR A 36 -8.86 1.76 1.31
CA THR A 36 -8.27 0.82 0.36
C THR A 36 -8.38 1.34 -1.07
N GLY A 37 -9.54 1.86 -1.47
CA GLY A 37 -9.77 2.46 -2.78
C GLY A 37 -8.81 3.63 -3.07
N ILE A 38 -8.64 4.53 -2.09
CA ILE A 38 -7.68 5.65 -2.18
C ILE A 38 -6.25 5.14 -2.29
N GLY A 39 -5.87 4.12 -1.52
CA GLY A 39 -4.55 3.51 -1.56
C GLY A 39 -4.24 2.89 -2.93
N VAL A 40 -5.18 2.16 -3.51
CA VAL A 40 -5.03 1.54 -4.84
C VAL A 40 -4.95 2.62 -5.93
N ALA A 41 -5.84 3.62 -5.92
CA ALA A 41 -5.80 4.73 -6.87
C ALA A 41 -4.47 5.51 -6.77
N GLY A 42 -3.98 5.75 -5.55
CA GLY A 42 -2.68 6.35 -5.29
C GLY A 42 -1.52 5.53 -5.85
N PHE A 43 -1.58 4.20 -5.75
CA PHE A 43 -0.58 3.31 -6.31
C PHE A 43 -0.53 3.38 -7.84
N VAL A 44 -1.69 3.38 -8.51
CA VAL A 44 -1.77 3.56 -9.97
C VAL A 44 -1.19 4.92 -10.37
N THR A 45 -1.54 5.98 -9.64
CA THR A 45 -1.00 7.32 -9.87
C THR A 45 0.53 7.34 -9.72
N THR A 46 1.07 6.67 -8.70
CA THR A 46 2.52 6.55 -8.47
C THR A 46 3.21 5.88 -9.65
N THR A 47 2.61 4.82 -10.21
CA THR A 47 3.15 4.12 -11.39
C THR A 47 3.19 5.04 -12.61
N VAL A 48 2.13 5.79 -12.88
CA VAL A 48 2.09 6.77 -13.98
C VAL A 48 3.13 7.87 -13.79
N LEU A 49 3.28 8.38 -12.57
CA LEU A 49 4.30 9.38 -12.24
C LEU A 49 5.71 8.82 -12.45
N ALA A 50 5.98 7.59 -12.03
CA ALA A 50 7.27 6.93 -12.23
C ALA A 50 7.65 6.87 -13.71
N VAL A 51 6.72 6.44 -14.57
CA VAL A 51 6.94 6.40 -16.02
C VAL A 51 7.22 7.78 -16.61
N ARG A 52 6.51 8.82 -16.15
CA ARG A 52 6.73 10.21 -16.62
C ARG A 52 8.05 10.81 -16.17
N VAL A 53 8.55 10.42 -15.02
CA VAL A 53 9.81 10.94 -14.46
C VAL A 53 11.03 10.25 -15.07
N THR A 54 10.91 9.01 -15.51
CA THR A 54 12.01 8.22 -16.06
C THR A 54 12.79 8.92 -17.18
N PRO A 55 12.17 9.56 -18.20
CA PRO A 55 12.94 10.25 -19.25
C PRO A 55 13.83 11.37 -18.70
N LYS A 56 13.34 12.15 -17.73
CA LYS A 56 14.13 13.21 -17.09
C LYS A 56 15.29 12.65 -16.27
N ALA A 57 15.07 11.54 -15.59
CA ALA A 57 16.12 10.87 -14.84
C ALA A 57 17.23 10.36 -15.76
N VAL A 58 16.88 9.80 -16.93
CA VAL A 58 17.86 9.39 -17.95
C VAL A 58 18.62 10.58 -18.50
N GLU A 59 17.94 11.68 -18.82
CA GLU A 59 18.58 12.93 -19.27
C GLU A 59 19.58 13.46 -18.24
N ASN A 60 19.23 13.47 -16.96
CA ASN A 60 20.14 13.88 -15.88
C ASN A 60 21.38 12.98 -15.79
N ILE A 61 21.21 11.67 -15.99
CA ILE A 61 22.33 10.72 -16.03
C ILE A 61 23.26 11.02 -17.23
N ASP A 62 22.71 11.27 -18.41
CA ASP A 62 23.50 11.56 -19.59
C ASP A 62 24.21 12.91 -19.49
N ASN A 63 23.56 13.90 -18.90
CA ASN A 63 24.18 15.20 -18.58
C ASN A 63 25.36 15.03 -17.62
N GLU A 64 25.21 14.19 -16.58
CA GLU A 64 26.32 13.94 -15.65
C GLU A 64 27.50 13.21 -16.33
N LYS A 65 27.23 12.22 -17.18
CA LYS A 65 28.26 11.55 -17.97
C LYS A 65 28.98 12.52 -18.89
N THR A 66 28.24 13.40 -19.55
CA THR A 66 28.80 14.42 -20.46
C THR A 66 29.65 15.41 -19.68
N ARG A 67 29.20 15.85 -18.50
CA ARG A 67 29.98 16.73 -17.62
C ARG A 67 31.32 16.08 -17.23
N ARG A 68 31.27 14.82 -16.74
CA ARG A 68 32.49 14.07 -16.37
C ARG A 68 33.44 13.87 -17.55
N LYS A 69 32.86 13.63 -18.73
CA LYS A 69 33.67 13.55 -19.98
C LYS A 69 34.40 14.85 -20.25
N HIS A 70 33.71 15.99 -20.20
CA HIS A 70 34.32 17.30 -20.43
C HIS A 70 35.41 17.63 -19.40
N GLU A 71 35.11 17.39 -18.12
CA GLU A 71 36.10 17.61 -17.04
C GLU A 71 37.36 16.74 -17.24
N MET A 72 37.20 15.48 -17.69
CA MET A 72 38.35 14.60 -17.96
C MET A 72 39.14 15.05 -19.18
N ILE A 73 38.47 15.50 -20.25
CA ILE A 73 39.16 16.05 -21.45
C ILE A 73 39.95 17.29 -21.09
N GLU A 74 39.37 18.21 -20.32
CA GLU A 74 40.04 19.44 -19.87
C GLU A 74 41.24 19.12 -18.97
N TYR A 75 41.12 18.14 -18.08
CA TYR A 75 42.20 17.70 -17.20
C TYR A 75 43.38 17.07 -17.94
N LEU A 76 43.11 16.25 -18.97
CA LEU A 76 44.17 15.55 -19.72
C LEU A 76 44.93 16.44 -20.69
N GLY A 77 44.32 17.53 -21.19
CA GLY A 77 44.91 18.40 -22.19
C GLY A 77 45.23 17.69 -23.50
N ASP A 78 46.06 18.35 -24.37
CA ASP A 78 46.39 17.84 -25.70
C ASP A 78 47.66 16.95 -25.76
N ASN A 79 48.37 16.82 -24.64
CA ASN A 79 49.71 16.18 -24.61
C ASN A 79 49.65 14.68 -24.20
N VAL A 80 48.48 14.06 -24.14
CA VAL A 80 48.28 12.67 -23.71
C VAL A 80 47.99 11.81 -24.96
N ASP A 81 48.58 10.59 -24.99
CA ASP A 81 48.35 9.61 -26.03
C ASP A 81 46.86 9.30 -26.18
N GLU A 82 46.35 9.28 -27.42
CA GLU A 82 44.93 9.21 -27.74
C GLU A 82 44.27 7.92 -27.15
N GLU A 83 45.02 6.81 -27.15
CA GLU A 83 44.54 5.55 -26.59
C GLU A 83 44.35 5.64 -25.05
N ILE A 84 45.27 6.27 -24.35
CA ILE A 84 45.19 6.50 -22.90
C ILE A 84 44.08 7.48 -22.59
N LYS A 85 43.89 8.52 -23.42
CA LYS A 85 42.84 9.50 -23.30
C LYS A 85 41.45 8.89 -23.40
N GLU A 86 41.19 8.03 -24.39
CA GLU A 86 39.93 7.32 -24.55
C GLU A 86 39.63 6.38 -23.36
N LEU A 87 40.64 5.66 -22.86
CA LEU A 87 40.50 4.77 -21.73
C LEU A 87 40.07 5.52 -20.45
N ARG A 88 40.77 6.63 -20.18
CA ARG A 88 40.49 7.52 -19.03
C ARG A 88 39.11 8.16 -19.10
N ILE A 89 38.69 8.62 -20.27
CA ILE A 89 37.37 9.19 -20.51
C ILE A 89 36.28 8.11 -20.26
N ARG A 90 36.48 6.90 -20.76
CA ARG A 90 35.53 5.78 -20.55
C ARG A 90 35.39 5.44 -19.08
N ASP A 91 36.46 5.43 -18.31
CA ASP A 91 36.44 5.17 -16.88
C ASP A 91 35.78 6.33 -16.12
N ALA A 92 36.02 7.58 -16.50
CA ALA A 92 35.36 8.74 -15.88
C ALA A 92 33.84 8.77 -16.10
N MET A 93 33.36 8.26 -17.23
CA MET A 93 31.93 8.16 -17.53
C MET A 93 31.22 7.02 -16.76
N LYS A 94 31.96 6.10 -16.13
CA LYS A 94 31.36 5.05 -15.30
C LYS A 94 30.78 5.67 -14.04
N LEU A 95 29.47 5.55 -13.88
CA LEU A 95 28.75 5.98 -12.68
C LEU A 95 28.65 4.83 -11.68
N THR A 96 28.93 5.12 -10.42
CA THR A 96 28.67 4.18 -9.33
C THR A 96 27.17 4.13 -9.00
N PRO A 97 26.64 3.07 -8.38
CA PRO A 97 25.23 3.01 -7.96
C PRO A 97 24.79 4.21 -7.10
N ILE A 98 25.71 4.75 -6.31
CA ILE A 98 25.47 5.94 -5.47
C ILE A 98 25.31 7.20 -6.32
N ASP A 99 26.10 7.33 -7.41
CA ASP A 99 26.00 8.45 -8.34
C ASP A 99 24.64 8.45 -9.04
N TYR A 100 24.14 7.27 -9.47
CA TYR A 100 22.81 7.15 -10.05
C TYR A 100 21.72 7.68 -9.08
N ILE A 101 21.77 7.26 -7.82
CA ILE A 101 20.83 7.74 -6.81
C ILE A 101 20.97 9.26 -6.63
N ARG A 102 22.19 9.77 -6.52
CA ARG A 102 22.46 11.21 -6.29
C ARG A 102 21.94 12.09 -7.43
N VAL A 103 22.04 11.62 -8.67
CA VAL A 103 21.63 12.38 -9.86
C VAL A 103 20.11 12.33 -10.05
N THR A 104 19.46 11.21 -9.70
CA THR A 104 18.04 10.98 -10.01
C THR A 104 17.09 11.17 -8.82
N TRP A 105 17.58 11.24 -7.57
CA TRP A 105 16.73 11.26 -6.38
C TRP A 105 15.71 12.41 -6.37
N LYS A 106 16.08 13.59 -6.87
CA LYS A 106 15.19 14.75 -6.91
C LYS A 106 13.95 14.51 -7.77
N GLU A 107 14.15 13.84 -8.90
CA GLU A 107 13.08 13.51 -9.84
C GLU A 107 12.15 12.43 -9.29
N TYR A 108 12.71 11.43 -8.59
CA TYR A 108 11.91 10.35 -8.00
C TYR A 108 11.28 10.68 -6.65
N LEU A 109 11.64 11.81 -6.03
CA LEU A 109 11.12 12.20 -4.72
C LEU A 109 9.56 12.24 -4.67
N PRO A 110 8.85 12.88 -5.63
CA PRO A 110 7.39 12.89 -5.63
C PRO A 110 6.79 11.48 -5.80
N VAL A 111 7.44 10.61 -6.57
CA VAL A 111 7.01 9.20 -6.76
C VAL A 111 7.13 8.43 -5.45
N VAL A 112 8.23 8.57 -4.74
CA VAL A 112 8.47 7.92 -3.44
C VAL A 112 7.46 8.40 -2.39
N ILE A 113 7.19 9.70 -2.33
CA ILE A 113 6.20 10.26 -1.41
C ILE A 113 4.80 9.71 -1.71
N ALA A 114 4.37 9.71 -2.97
CA ALA A 114 3.07 9.19 -3.37
C ALA A 114 2.95 7.68 -3.09
N GLY A 115 3.98 6.89 -3.39
CA GLY A 115 4.03 5.46 -3.15
C GLY A 115 3.98 5.10 -1.66
N THR A 116 4.74 5.80 -0.84
CA THR A 116 4.72 5.59 0.62
C THR A 116 3.38 5.97 1.23
N ALA A 117 2.77 7.08 0.82
CA ALA A 117 1.45 7.49 1.28
C ALA A 117 0.38 6.44 0.92
N SER A 118 0.39 5.93 -0.32
CA SER A 118 -0.52 4.87 -0.78
C SER A 118 -0.36 3.59 0.04
N THR A 119 0.88 3.18 0.30
CA THR A 119 1.19 1.99 1.12
C THR A 119 0.68 2.15 2.55
N VAL A 120 0.87 3.32 3.16
CA VAL A 120 0.37 3.61 4.52
C VAL A 120 -1.16 3.56 4.57
N CYS A 121 -1.85 4.05 3.53
CA CYS A 121 -3.32 3.96 3.43
C CYS A 121 -3.79 2.50 3.40
N ILE A 122 -3.17 1.65 2.59
CA ILE A 122 -3.52 0.23 2.46
C ILE A 122 -3.27 -0.52 3.78
N LEU A 123 -2.10 -0.32 4.39
CA LEU A 123 -1.76 -0.95 5.66
C LEU A 123 -2.68 -0.47 6.80
N GLY A 124 -3.06 0.80 6.80
CA GLY A 124 -4.01 1.37 7.75
C GLY A 124 -5.39 0.71 7.62
N ALA A 125 -5.92 0.58 6.41
CA ALA A 125 -7.18 -0.10 6.13
C ALA A 125 -7.14 -1.57 6.59
N SER A 126 -6.07 -2.28 6.30
CA SER A 126 -5.87 -3.67 6.72
C SER A 126 -5.90 -3.82 8.24
N ARG A 127 -5.23 -2.94 8.97
CA ARG A 127 -5.25 -2.95 10.45
C ARG A 127 -6.64 -2.74 11.04
N ILE A 128 -7.43 -1.84 10.45
CA ILE A 128 -8.81 -1.59 10.89
C ILE A 128 -9.65 -2.86 10.67
N ASN A 129 -9.55 -3.51 9.52
CA ASN A 129 -10.26 -4.74 9.22
C ASN A 129 -9.89 -5.87 10.19
N ILE A 130 -8.61 -6.06 10.48
CA ILE A 130 -8.16 -7.09 11.44
C ILE A 130 -8.76 -6.83 12.83
N ARG A 131 -8.79 -5.59 13.30
CA ARG A 131 -9.38 -5.24 14.59
C ARG A 131 -10.89 -5.48 14.63
N ARG A 132 -11.61 -5.12 13.56
CA ARG A 132 -13.06 -5.38 13.45
C ARG A 132 -13.35 -6.88 13.43
N ASN A 133 -12.59 -7.65 12.66
CA ASN A 133 -12.74 -9.11 12.61
C ASN A 133 -12.45 -9.77 13.97
N ALA A 134 -11.41 -9.31 14.66
CA ALA A 134 -11.09 -9.79 16.01
C ALA A 134 -12.20 -9.45 17.01
N ALA A 135 -12.79 -8.25 16.95
CA ALA A 135 -13.91 -7.86 17.80
C ALA A 135 -15.17 -8.69 17.52
N LEU A 136 -15.47 -8.96 16.24
CA LEU A 136 -16.57 -9.84 15.84
C LEU A 136 -16.36 -11.27 16.32
N ALA A 137 -15.16 -11.82 16.13
CA ALA A 137 -14.80 -13.15 16.63
C ALA A 137 -14.96 -13.25 18.15
N ALA A 138 -14.49 -12.25 18.90
CA ALA A 138 -14.65 -12.20 20.34
C ALA A 138 -16.12 -12.13 20.77
N ALA A 139 -16.94 -11.34 20.06
CA ALA A 139 -18.37 -11.26 20.31
C ALA A 139 -19.08 -12.59 20.03
N CYS A 140 -18.74 -13.29 18.94
CA CYS A 140 -19.26 -14.63 18.62
C CYS A 140 -18.87 -15.62 19.71
N THR A 141 -17.62 -15.69 20.12
CA THR A 141 -17.15 -16.60 21.17
C THR A 141 -17.84 -16.34 22.49
N LEU A 142 -18.05 -15.06 22.86
CA LEU A 142 -18.77 -14.69 24.07
C LEU A 142 -20.25 -15.11 23.98
N SER A 143 -20.90 -14.93 22.82
CA SER A 143 -22.26 -15.33 22.57
C SER A 143 -22.43 -16.86 22.68
N GLU A 144 -21.52 -17.62 22.06
CA GLU A 144 -21.51 -19.08 22.13
C GLU A 144 -21.29 -19.57 23.56
N SER A 145 -20.38 -18.96 24.31
CA SER A 145 -20.12 -19.31 25.70
C SER A 145 -21.38 -19.08 26.57
N ARG A 146 -22.02 -17.92 26.44
CA ARG A 146 -23.24 -17.58 27.16
C ARG A 146 -24.42 -18.49 26.77
N PHE A 147 -24.52 -18.82 25.47
CA PHE A 147 -25.52 -19.74 24.99
C PHE A 147 -25.30 -21.15 25.53
N SER A 148 -24.06 -21.61 25.60
CA SER A 148 -23.69 -22.90 26.18
C SER A 148 -24.03 -22.96 27.69
N GLU A 149 -23.73 -21.89 28.43
CA GLU A 149 -24.07 -21.76 29.84
C GLU A 149 -25.59 -21.77 30.05
N TYR A 150 -26.33 -20.99 29.26
CA TYR A 150 -27.80 -20.98 29.27
C TYR A 150 -28.36 -22.37 29.01
N LYS A 151 -27.89 -23.04 27.96
CA LYS A 151 -28.31 -24.40 27.59
C LYS A 151 -28.03 -25.41 28.72
N SER A 152 -26.90 -25.31 29.37
CA SER A 152 -26.56 -26.16 30.52
C SER A 152 -27.52 -25.96 31.67
N LYS A 153 -27.85 -24.70 31.99
CA LYS A 153 -28.84 -24.37 33.04
C LYS A 153 -30.27 -24.82 32.71
N VAL A 154 -30.68 -24.68 31.45
CA VAL A 154 -31.96 -25.14 30.96
C VAL A 154 -32.07 -26.67 31.09
N LYS A 155 -31.03 -27.43 30.71
CA LYS A 155 -30.97 -28.88 30.88
C LYS A 155 -31.05 -29.29 32.33
N GLU A 156 -30.38 -28.59 33.22
CA GLU A 156 -30.41 -28.83 34.67
C GLU A 156 -31.84 -28.64 35.26
N LEU A 157 -32.56 -27.61 34.80
CA LEU A 157 -33.86 -27.24 35.34
C LEU A 157 -35.04 -28.03 34.72
N ILE A 158 -35.00 -28.30 33.42
CA ILE A 158 -36.17 -28.88 32.68
C ILE A 158 -35.93 -30.33 32.30
N GLY A 159 -34.68 -30.77 32.28
CA GLY A 159 -34.25 -32.10 31.85
C GLY A 159 -33.99 -32.20 30.34
N ASP A 160 -33.12 -33.14 29.97
CA ASP A 160 -32.63 -33.30 28.57
C ASP A 160 -33.72 -33.50 27.54
N LYS A 161 -34.75 -34.34 27.87
CA LYS A 161 -35.84 -34.65 26.93
C LYS A 161 -36.70 -33.45 26.58
N LYS A 162 -36.99 -32.58 27.56
CA LYS A 162 -37.80 -31.38 27.32
C LYS A 162 -37.02 -30.30 26.58
N GLU A 163 -35.72 -30.15 26.88
CA GLU A 163 -34.82 -29.23 26.14
C GLU A 163 -34.74 -29.63 24.66
N GLN A 164 -34.64 -30.93 24.40
CA GLN A 164 -34.57 -31.43 23.02
C GLN A 164 -35.88 -31.17 22.25
N ASN A 165 -37.05 -31.40 22.86
CA ASN A 165 -38.33 -31.07 22.25
C ASN A 165 -38.47 -29.58 21.90
N VAL A 166 -38.01 -28.68 22.79
CA VAL A 166 -38.05 -27.23 22.52
C VAL A 166 -37.14 -26.88 21.35
N ARG A 167 -35.96 -27.50 21.26
CA ARG A 167 -35.05 -27.29 20.15
C ARG A 167 -35.61 -27.77 18.82
N ASP A 168 -36.22 -28.97 18.83
CA ASP A 168 -36.84 -29.56 17.64
C ASP A 168 -38.02 -28.71 17.17
N GLN A 169 -38.76 -28.11 18.10
CA GLN A 169 -39.86 -27.20 17.79
C GLN A 169 -39.37 -25.89 17.18
N ILE A 170 -38.32 -25.30 17.75
CA ILE A 170 -37.68 -24.08 17.17
C ILE A 170 -37.10 -24.37 15.76
N ALA A 171 -36.50 -25.54 15.55
CA ALA A 171 -36.00 -25.93 14.24
C ALA A 171 -37.14 -26.07 13.22
N LYS A 172 -38.26 -26.67 13.63
CA LYS A 172 -39.45 -26.82 12.80
C LYS A 172 -40.07 -25.46 12.44
N ASP A 173 -40.23 -24.58 13.43
CA ASP A 173 -40.78 -23.24 13.23
C ASP A 173 -39.89 -22.40 12.27
N ARG A 174 -38.56 -22.60 12.28
CA ARG A 174 -37.64 -21.95 11.34
C ARG A 174 -37.78 -22.47 9.91
N ILE A 175 -37.92 -23.78 9.75
CA ILE A 175 -38.11 -24.39 8.44
C ILE A 175 -39.48 -23.97 7.86
N ASP A 176 -40.51 -23.86 8.69
CA ASP A 176 -41.85 -23.44 8.28
C ASP A 176 -41.88 -21.95 7.90
N ALA A 177 -41.06 -21.11 8.57
CA ALA A 177 -40.95 -19.69 8.30
C ALA A 177 -40.10 -19.37 7.03
N ASP A 178 -39.11 -20.18 6.72
CA ASP A 178 -38.22 -20.02 5.58
C ASP A 178 -37.90 -21.39 4.97
N PRO A 179 -38.83 -21.93 4.16
CA PRO A 179 -38.67 -23.25 3.57
C PRO A 179 -37.49 -23.24 2.57
N VAL A 180 -36.56 -24.16 2.79
CA VAL A 180 -35.38 -24.34 1.92
C VAL A 180 -35.85 -24.71 0.53
N CYS A 181 -35.57 -23.87 -0.46
CA CYS A 181 -35.78 -24.15 -1.87
C CYS A 181 -34.68 -25.05 -2.43
N ASP A 182 -35.00 -25.85 -3.47
CA ASP A 182 -34.04 -26.76 -4.13
C ASP A 182 -32.81 -26.02 -4.70
N GLU A 183 -32.90 -24.71 -4.96
CA GLU A 183 -31.80 -23.83 -5.40
C GLU A 183 -30.72 -23.58 -4.32
N ASP A 184 -31.07 -23.72 -3.04
CA ASP A 184 -30.18 -23.54 -1.91
C ASP A 184 -29.38 -24.80 -1.55
N VAL A 185 -29.67 -25.93 -2.20
CA VAL A 185 -29.03 -27.21 -1.93
C VAL A 185 -27.78 -27.37 -2.78
N VAL A 186 -26.59 -27.13 -2.19
CA VAL A 186 -25.32 -27.42 -2.81
C VAL A 186 -25.12 -28.95 -2.90
N HIS A 187 -25.32 -29.53 -4.10
CA HIS A 187 -24.97 -30.92 -4.36
C HIS A 187 -23.45 -31.09 -4.42
N THR A 188 -22.81 -31.47 -3.33
CA THR A 188 -21.44 -31.94 -3.31
C THR A 188 -21.38 -33.35 -3.88
N ASN A 189 -21.02 -33.47 -5.15
CA ASN A 189 -20.62 -34.76 -5.73
C ASN A 189 -19.32 -35.22 -5.05
N LYS A 190 -19.40 -36.34 -4.34
CA LYS A 190 -18.25 -37.10 -3.88
C LYS A 190 -17.70 -37.94 -5.03
#